data_9590b00e5c90488eb0185a55d2f7065b
#
_entry.id   9590b00e5c90488eb0185a55d2f7065b
#
_cell.length_a   1.000
_cell.length_b   1.000
_cell.length_c   1.000
_cell.angle_alpha   90.00
_cell.angle_beta   90.00
_cell.angle_gamma   90.00
#
_symmetry.space_group_name_H-M   'P 1'
#
loop_
_entity.id
_entity.type
_entity.pdbx_description
1 polymer ?
#
loop_
_entity_poly.entity_id
_entity_poly.type
_entity_poly.pdbx_seq_one_letter_code
_entity_poly.pdbx_strand_id
1 'polypeptide(L)'
;EYNLNVLEKAFPFSRYRWAVVIGAGMRWSRYRIDTNEYFKEIDGVTALRPAPEGVTLKASKLNITSLTIPLLLEWQPKKRSSEFFLSAGVVGVIKTCSSSKIVYNDASGKKHKEKMDSGMNIRPVTMDFLFQAGWDWIGLYAKYSPIDLFENGKGPKVHPVSIGLQLHL
;
A
#
# COMPACT_ATOMS: atom_id res chain seq x y z
N GLU A 1 -3.02 -5.50 -2.19
CA GLU A 1 -2.39 -5.00 -0.99
C GLU A 1 -2.85 -5.81 0.21
N TYR A 2 -1.93 -6.12 1.12
CA TYR A 2 -2.22 -6.78 2.40
C TYR A 2 -1.68 -5.88 3.51
N ASN A 3 -2.51 -5.62 4.52
CA ASN A 3 -2.13 -4.90 5.73
C ASN A 3 -2.38 -5.81 6.94
N LEU A 4 -1.44 -5.82 7.86
CA LEU A 4 -1.56 -6.51 9.14
C LEU A 4 -1.24 -5.51 10.25
N ASN A 5 -2.25 -5.12 11.02
CA ASN A 5 -2.05 -4.35 12.24
C ASN A 5 -1.69 -5.32 13.37
N VAL A 6 -0.52 -5.15 13.94
CA VAL A 6 0.01 -6.04 15.01
C VAL A 6 -0.31 -5.47 16.38
N LEU A 7 -0.27 -4.16 16.49
CA LEU A 7 -0.59 -3.44 17.73
C LEU A 7 -1.64 -2.38 17.39
N GLU A 8 -2.67 -2.30 18.21
CA GLU A 8 -3.68 -1.26 18.12
C GLU A 8 -4.19 -0.93 19.52
N LYS A 9 -4.31 0.35 19.82
CA LYS A 9 -4.85 0.84 21.09
C LYS A 9 -5.80 1.99 20.85
N ALA A 10 -7.03 1.82 21.33
CA ALA A 10 -8.05 2.84 21.30
C ALA A 10 -8.08 3.61 22.65
N PHE A 11 -8.16 4.92 22.55
CA PHE A 11 -8.33 5.87 23.66
C PHE A 11 -9.70 6.50 23.56
N PRO A 12 -10.71 5.95 24.24
CA PRO A 12 -12.08 6.46 24.15
C PRO A 12 -12.23 7.77 24.91
N PHE A 13 -13.02 8.69 24.33
CA PHE A 13 -13.43 9.96 24.94
C PHE A 13 -14.90 10.28 24.60
N SER A 14 -15.42 11.40 25.08
CA SER A 14 -16.80 11.84 24.82
C SER A 14 -17.87 10.75 25.05
N ARG A 15 -17.92 10.22 26.30
CA ARG A 15 -18.84 9.15 26.71
C ARG A 15 -18.78 7.90 25.84
N TYR A 16 -17.55 7.55 25.40
CA TYR A 16 -17.25 6.36 24.60
C TYR A 16 -17.85 6.31 23.19
N ARG A 17 -18.28 7.44 22.64
CA ARG A 17 -18.73 7.52 21.25
C ARG A 17 -17.61 7.78 20.27
N TRP A 18 -16.53 8.37 20.74
CA TRP A 18 -15.34 8.69 19.98
C TRP A 18 -14.13 8.05 20.61
N ALA A 19 -13.22 7.59 19.79
CA ALA A 19 -11.93 7.11 20.23
C ALA A 19 -10.83 7.63 19.29
N VAL A 20 -9.65 7.88 19.84
CA VAL A 20 -8.42 7.98 19.05
C VAL A 20 -7.79 6.61 19.04
N VAL A 21 -7.54 6.11 17.84
CA VAL A 21 -6.89 4.80 17.63
C VAL A 21 -5.48 5.04 17.10
N ILE A 22 -4.50 4.47 17.78
CA ILE A 22 -3.10 4.46 17.36
C ILE A 22 -2.62 3.03 17.28
N GLY A 23 -1.77 2.73 16.31
CA GLY A 23 -1.30 1.37 16.13
C GLY A 23 0.05 1.27 15.43
N ALA A 24 0.47 0.04 15.21
CA ALA A 24 1.62 -0.30 14.39
C ALA A 24 1.32 -1.57 13.60
N GLY A 25 1.77 -1.62 12.37
CA GLY A 25 1.51 -2.74 11.48
C GLY A 25 2.53 -2.87 10.36
N MET A 26 2.28 -3.85 9.51
CA MET A 26 3.05 -4.11 8.31
C MET A 26 2.13 -4.10 7.09
N ARG A 27 2.67 -3.62 5.98
CA ARG A 27 1.96 -3.56 4.71
C ARG A 27 2.81 -4.17 3.60
N TRP A 28 2.17 -4.98 2.77
CA TRP A 28 2.74 -5.54 1.54
C TRP A 28 1.91 -5.05 0.36
N SER A 29 2.45 -4.08 -0.38
CA SER A 29 1.81 -3.51 -1.57
C SER A 29 2.38 -4.16 -2.81
N ARG A 30 1.50 -4.52 -3.75
CA ARG A 30 1.87 -5.04 -5.06
C ARG A 30 1.16 -4.24 -6.13
N TYR A 31 1.92 -3.45 -6.85
CA TYR A 31 1.43 -2.74 -8.02
C TYR A 31 1.72 -3.57 -9.26
N ARG A 32 0.72 -3.73 -10.11
CA ARG A 32 0.84 -4.40 -11.40
C ARG A 32 0.81 -3.35 -12.50
N ILE A 33 1.70 -3.50 -13.45
CA ILE A 33 1.77 -2.68 -14.65
C ILE A 33 1.28 -3.56 -15.80
N ASP A 34 0.25 -3.13 -16.49
CA ASP A 34 -0.39 -3.90 -17.57
C ASP A 34 0.13 -3.51 -18.98
N THR A 35 1.11 -2.60 -19.04
CA THR A 35 1.86 -2.27 -20.25
C THR A 35 3.08 -3.19 -20.40
N ASN A 36 3.65 -3.27 -21.62
CA ASN A 36 4.88 -4.04 -21.87
C ASN A 36 6.13 -3.31 -21.35
N GLU A 37 6.03 -2.75 -20.14
CA GLU A 37 7.04 -1.94 -19.48
C GLU A 37 7.31 -2.43 -18.06
N TYR A 38 8.48 -2.08 -17.51
CA TYR A 38 8.83 -2.37 -16.13
C TYR A 38 9.64 -1.24 -15.50
N PHE A 39 9.58 -1.14 -14.17
CA PHE A 39 10.40 -0.18 -13.45
C PHE A 39 11.85 -0.65 -13.36
N LYS A 40 12.77 0.24 -13.73
CA LYS A 40 14.21 0.06 -13.57
C LYS A 40 14.85 1.39 -13.20
N GLU A 41 15.84 1.33 -12.31
CA GLU A 41 16.69 2.47 -12.01
C GLU A 41 17.88 2.52 -12.98
N ILE A 42 18.09 3.69 -13.58
CA ILE A 42 19.22 3.98 -14.47
C ILE A 42 19.70 5.40 -14.12
N ASP A 43 20.99 5.54 -13.88
CA ASP A 43 21.62 6.84 -13.53
C ASP A 43 20.93 7.54 -12.35
N GLY A 44 20.51 6.76 -11.35
CA GLY A 44 19.87 7.28 -10.16
C GLY A 44 18.41 7.74 -10.35
N VAL A 45 17.77 7.41 -11.49
CA VAL A 45 16.37 7.73 -11.78
C VAL A 45 15.60 6.46 -12.10
N THR A 46 14.49 6.26 -11.41
CA THR A 46 13.57 5.17 -11.69
C THR A 46 12.61 5.55 -12.81
N ALA A 47 12.64 4.83 -13.91
CA ALA A 47 11.75 5.06 -15.05
C ALA A 47 11.07 3.77 -15.50
N LEU A 48 9.93 3.91 -16.19
CA LEU A 48 9.33 2.83 -16.95
C LEU A 48 10.15 2.59 -18.21
N ARG A 49 10.55 1.35 -18.43
CA ARG A 49 11.32 0.92 -19.59
C ARG A 49 10.57 -0.16 -20.35
N PRO A 50 10.63 -0.14 -21.69
CA PRO A 50 10.05 -1.19 -22.49
C PRO A 50 10.74 -2.53 -22.20
N ALA A 51 10.02 -3.62 -22.42
CA ALA A 51 10.57 -4.96 -22.34
C ALA A 51 11.79 -5.11 -23.27
N PRO A 52 12.72 -6.02 -22.94
CA PRO A 52 13.80 -6.40 -23.84
C PRO A 52 13.24 -6.80 -25.22
N GLU A 53 14.02 -6.58 -26.28
CA GLU A 53 13.63 -6.93 -27.65
C GLU A 53 13.23 -8.40 -27.75
N GLY A 54 12.10 -8.66 -28.41
CA GLY A 54 11.58 -10.02 -28.60
C GLY A 54 10.85 -10.61 -27.39
N VAL A 55 10.70 -9.87 -26.28
CA VAL A 55 10.01 -10.34 -25.08
C VAL A 55 8.70 -9.60 -24.87
N THR A 56 7.60 -10.34 -24.76
CA THR A 56 6.30 -9.80 -24.33
C THR A 56 6.08 -10.12 -22.86
N LEU A 57 5.93 -9.08 -22.04
CA LEU A 57 5.69 -9.23 -20.61
C LEU A 57 4.26 -9.70 -20.34
N LYS A 58 4.13 -10.77 -19.58
CA LYS A 58 2.83 -11.23 -19.07
C LYS A 58 2.37 -10.42 -17.86
N ALA A 59 3.31 -9.91 -17.10
CA ALA A 59 3.08 -8.99 -16.01
C ALA A 59 4.38 -8.33 -15.56
N SER A 60 4.33 -7.05 -15.26
CA SER A 60 5.34 -6.32 -14.51
C SER A 60 4.79 -5.98 -13.14
N LYS A 61 5.57 -6.20 -12.08
CA LYS A 61 5.12 -6.07 -10.69
C LYS A 61 6.13 -5.29 -9.88
N LEU A 62 5.66 -4.24 -9.21
CA LEU A 62 6.39 -3.53 -8.18
C LEU A 62 5.86 -3.99 -6.82
N ASN A 63 6.72 -4.59 -6.01
CA ASN A 63 6.39 -5.02 -4.65
C ASN A 63 7.08 -4.09 -3.65
N ILE A 64 6.35 -3.64 -2.65
CA ILE A 64 6.85 -2.76 -1.60
C ILE A 64 6.40 -3.32 -0.25
N THR A 65 7.34 -3.45 0.68
CA THR A 65 7.07 -3.77 2.08
C THR A 65 7.28 -2.52 2.93
N SER A 66 6.36 -2.26 3.84
CA SER A 66 6.36 -1.06 4.67
C SER A 66 5.93 -1.36 6.09
N LEU A 67 6.44 -0.59 7.05
CA LEU A 67 5.86 -0.44 8.38
C LEU A 67 4.81 0.66 8.33
N THR A 68 3.74 0.52 9.10
CA THR A 68 2.62 1.47 9.16
C THR A 68 2.32 1.88 10.58
N ILE A 69 2.01 3.15 10.77
CA ILE A 69 1.63 3.74 12.06
C ILE A 69 0.33 4.50 11.83
N PRO A 70 -0.85 3.85 12.02
CA PRO A 70 -2.14 4.51 11.94
C PRO A 70 -2.39 5.42 13.14
N LEU A 71 -2.99 6.58 12.87
CA LEU A 71 -3.56 7.51 13.83
C LEU A 71 -4.96 7.89 13.32
N LEU A 72 -5.99 7.31 13.91
CA LEU A 72 -7.36 7.41 13.42
C LEU A 72 -8.27 8.00 14.50
N LEU A 73 -9.28 8.73 14.06
CA LEU A 73 -10.42 9.10 14.84
C LEU A 73 -11.56 8.14 14.48
N GLU A 74 -12.02 7.41 15.47
CA GLU A 74 -13.13 6.45 15.34
C GLU A 74 -14.38 6.97 16.00
N TRP A 75 -15.51 6.78 15.34
CA TRP A 75 -16.83 7.09 15.85
C TRP A 75 -17.73 5.85 15.85
N GLN A 76 -18.38 5.61 16.99
CA GLN A 76 -19.35 4.55 17.20
C GLN A 76 -20.68 5.14 17.68
N PRO A 77 -21.81 4.97 16.95
CA PRO A 77 -23.07 5.65 17.24
C PRO A 77 -23.73 5.22 18.54
N LYS A 78 -23.46 4.01 19.02
CA LYS A 78 -24.01 3.48 20.29
C LYS A 78 -22.91 3.14 21.28
N LYS A 79 -23.16 3.38 22.53
CA LYS A 79 -22.26 3.07 23.63
C LYS A 79 -22.09 1.55 23.74
N ARG A 80 -20.85 1.04 23.61
CA ARG A 80 -20.38 -0.30 23.97
C ARG A 80 -21.05 -1.53 23.32
N SER A 81 -22.08 -1.36 22.47
CA SER A 81 -22.82 -2.45 21.82
C SER A 81 -23.10 -2.14 20.35
N SER A 82 -22.40 -1.17 19.78
CA SER A 82 -22.56 -0.88 18.36
C SER A 82 -21.56 -1.71 17.59
N GLU A 83 -22.12 -2.56 16.76
CA GLU A 83 -21.38 -3.30 15.76
C GLU A 83 -20.88 -2.39 14.62
N PHE A 84 -21.42 -1.15 14.53
CA PHE A 84 -21.06 -0.19 13.48
C PHE A 84 -20.01 0.79 13.96
N PHE A 85 -19.00 1.01 13.12
CA PHE A 85 -17.97 2.03 13.33
C PHE A 85 -17.66 2.80 12.04
N LEU A 86 -17.23 4.04 12.20
CA LEU A 86 -16.60 4.86 11.17
C LEU A 86 -15.27 5.33 11.73
N SER A 87 -14.21 5.20 10.96
CA SER A 87 -12.93 5.80 11.33
C SER A 87 -12.28 6.52 10.15
N ALA A 88 -11.58 7.60 10.46
CA ALA A 88 -10.83 8.38 9.49
C ALA A 88 -9.57 8.94 10.13
N GLY A 89 -8.51 9.05 9.35
CA GLY A 89 -7.28 9.64 9.84
C GLY A 89 -6.11 9.47 8.89
N VAL A 90 -4.92 9.46 9.48
CA VAL A 90 -3.65 9.37 8.75
C VAL A 90 -2.90 8.11 9.13
N VAL A 91 -2.15 7.59 8.18
CA VAL A 91 -1.24 6.46 8.38
C VAL A 91 0.15 6.89 7.97
N GLY A 92 1.07 6.98 8.92
CA GLY A 92 2.49 7.09 8.63
C GLY A 92 2.99 5.79 8.00
N VAL A 93 3.77 5.89 6.92
CA VAL A 93 4.26 4.74 6.17
C VAL A 93 5.77 4.84 6.03
N ILE A 94 6.49 3.86 6.55
CA ILE A 94 7.94 3.72 6.43
C ILE A 94 8.22 2.54 5.52
N LYS A 95 8.71 2.80 4.31
CA LYS A 95 9.00 1.77 3.31
C LYS A 95 10.37 1.16 3.60
N THR A 96 10.39 -0.16 3.78
CA THR A 96 11.60 -0.89 4.17
C THR A 96 12.27 -1.59 2.99
N CYS A 97 11.48 -2.18 2.11
CA CYS A 97 11.98 -2.93 0.96
C CYS A 97 11.12 -2.69 -0.28
N SER A 98 11.77 -2.62 -1.44
CA SER A 98 11.09 -2.59 -2.74
C SER A 98 11.77 -3.50 -3.74
N SER A 99 11.01 -4.04 -4.68
CA SER A 99 11.55 -4.84 -5.77
C SER A 99 10.67 -4.81 -7.00
N SER A 100 11.28 -4.63 -8.17
CA SER A 100 10.65 -4.80 -9.48
C SER A 100 10.86 -6.22 -9.98
N LYS A 101 9.78 -6.86 -10.45
CA LYS A 101 9.80 -8.21 -11.01
C LYS A 101 9.01 -8.25 -12.30
N ILE A 102 9.57 -8.89 -13.33
CA ILE A 102 8.87 -9.18 -14.57
C ILE A 102 8.52 -10.67 -14.66
N VAL A 103 7.44 -10.94 -15.38
CA VAL A 103 7.01 -12.30 -15.72
C VAL A 103 6.77 -12.33 -17.21
N TYR A 104 7.48 -13.21 -17.91
CA TYR A 104 7.35 -13.44 -19.35
C TYR A 104 7.40 -14.93 -19.68
N ASN A 105 6.94 -15.28 -20.87
CA ASN A 105 7.14 -16.61 -21.41
C ASN A 105 8.24 -16.54 -22.48
N ASP A 106 9.12 -17.52 -22.48
CA ASP A 106 10.09 -17.68 -23.57
C ASP A 106 9.42 -18.28 -24.82
N ALA A 107 10.21 -18.41 -25.88
CA ALA A 107 9.76 -19.01 -27.14
C ALA A 107 9.28 -20.48 -27.00
N SER A 108 9.67 -21.16 -25.93
CA SER A 108 9.24 -22.53 -25.60
C SER A 108 7.94 -22.58 -24.77
N GLY A 109 7.35 -21.42 -24.44
CA GLY A 109 6.16 -21.30 -23.60
C GLY A 109 6.44 -21.42 -22.09
N LYS A 110 7.69 -21.57 -21.68
CA LYS A 110 8.05 -21.67 -20.28
C LYS A 110 8.02 -20.33 -19.59
N LYS A 111 7.39 -20.29 -18.41
CA LYS A 111 7.23 -19.08 -17.59
C LYS A 111 8.51 -18.75 -16.84
N HIS A 112 9.05 -17.59 -17.11
CA HIS A 112 10.18 -17.01 -16.38
C HIS A 112 9.73 -15.89 -15.45
N LYS A 113 10.39 -15.80 -14.30
CA LYS A 113 10.24 -14.72 -13.32
C LYS A 113 11.61 -14.15 -13.04
N GLU A 114 11.80 -12.90 -13.32
CA GLU A 114 13.08 -12.23 -13.13
C GLU A 114 12.91 -11.00 -12.24
N LYS A 115 13.85 -10.82 -11.29
CA LYS A 115 13.95 -9.63 -10.47
C LYS A 115 14.81 -8.63 -11.24
N MET A 116 14.22 -7.51 -11.64
CA MET A 116 14.90 -6.51 -12.46
C MET A 116 15.68 -5.52 -11.62
N ASP A 117 15.13 -5.14 -10.44
CA ASP A 117 15.76 -4.12 -9.60
C ASP A 117 15.26 -4.16 -8.15
N SER A 118 15.98 -3.47 -7.26
CA SER A 118 15.64 -3.28 -5.84
C SER A 118 16.08 -1.90 -5.37
N GLY A 119 15.31 -1.30 -4.44
CA GLY A 119 15.58 0.06 -3.92
C GLY A 119 14.83 1.14 -4.69
N MET A 120 15.00 1.26 -5.97
CA MET A 120 14.27 2.08 -6.96
C MET A 120 13.81 3.46 -6.46
N ASN A 121 14.65 4.23 -5.80
CA ASN A 121 14.38 5.60 -5.36
C ASN A 121 12.94 5.81 -4.79
N ILE A 122 12.41 4.77 -4.13
CA ILE A 122 11.11 4.86 -3.47
C ILE A 122 11.28 5.73 -2.23
N ARG A 123 10.41 6.74 -2.10
CA ARG A 123 10.42 7.65 -0.96
C ARG A 123 10.28 6.84 0.34
N PRO A 124 11.25 6.94 1.28
CA PRO A 124 11.29 6.07 2.46
C PRO A 124 10.14 6.32 3.43
N VAL A 125 9.73 7.59 3.58
CA VAL A 125 8.65 7.98 4.49
C VAL A 125 7.56 8.70 3.71
N THR A 126 6.31 8.24 3.86
CA THR A 126 5.12 8.85 3.26
C THR A 126 3.96 8.82 4.26
N MET A 127 2.87 9.43 3.89
CA MET A 127 1.65 9.48 4.67
C MET A 127 0.46 9.16 3.76
N ASP A 128 -0.49 8.39 4.30
CA ASP A 128 -1.75 8.08 3.63
C ASP A 128 -2.91 8.64 4.43
N PHE A 129 -3.96 9.11 3.75
CA PHE A 129 -5.28 9.28 4.35
C PHE A 129 -6.01 7.94 4.30
N LEU A 130 -6.61 7.55 5.42
CA LEU A 130 -7.37 6.32 5.56
C LEU A 130 -8.78 6.65 6.04
N PHE A 131 -9.77 6.10 5.36
CA PHE A 131 -11.17 6.10 5.77
C PHE A 131 -11.64 4.65 5.87
N GLN A 132 -12.37 4.33 6.95
CA GLN A 132 -12.87 2.98 7.21
C GLN A 132 -14.32 3.06 7.68
N ALA A 133 -15.13 2.11 7.28
CA ALA A 133 -16.48 1.91 7.76
C ALA A 133 -16.75 0.43 7.89
N GLY A 134 -17.30 0.00 8.99
CA GLY A 134 -17.54 -1.43 9.21
C GLY A 134 -18.66 -1.73 10.19
N TRP A 135 -18.98 -3.01 10.22
CA TRP A 135 -19.95 -3.59 11.10
C TRP A 135 -19.34 -4.86 11.73
N ASP A 136 -19.27 -4.85 13.06
CA ASP A 136 -18.68 -5.94 13.85
C ASP A 136 -17.24 -6.25 13.36
N TRP A 137 -16.98 -7.45 12.89
CA TRP A 137 -15.68 -7.93 12.47
C TRP A 137 -15.29 -7.63 11.01
N ILE A 138 -16.22 -7.07 10.20
CA ILE A 138 -15.97 -6.80 8.78
C ILE A 138 -16.13 -5.31 8.47
N GLY A 139 -15.26 -4.76 7.64
CA GLY A 139 -15.32 -3.38 7.18
C GLY A 139 -14.80 -3.20 5.77
N LEU A 140 -15.07 -2.02 5.25
CA LEU A 140 -14.50 -1.48 4.03
C LEU A 140 -13.50 -0.40 4.40
N TYR A 141 -12.44 -0.28 3.61
CA TYR A 141 -11.54 0.85 3.72
C TYR A 141 -11.28 1.49 2.36
N ALA A 142 -11.04 2.79 2.38
CA ALA A 142 -10.51 3.57 1.28
C ALA A 142 -9.26 4.32 1.76
N LYS A 143 -8.22 4.32 0.95
CA LYS A 143 -6.94 4.94 1.26
C LYS A 143 -6.44 5.75 0.07
N TYR A 144 -5.86 6.91 0.34
CA TYR A 144 -5.25 7.80 -0.63
C TYR A 144 -3.89 8.27 -0.13
N SER A 145 -2.88 8.16 -0.97
CA SER A 145 -1.52 8.64 -0.70
C SER A 145 -1.29 9.98 -1.40
N PRO A 146 -1.31 11.11 -0.69
CA PRO A 146 -1.10 12.44 -1.30
C PRO A 146 0.36 12.72 -1.66
N ILE A 147 1.28 11.93 -1.14
CA ILE A 147 2.72 12.07 -1.37
C ILE A 147 3.14 11.09 -2.46
N ASP A 148 3.95 11.57 -3.42
CA ASP A 148 4.49 10.76 -4.50
C ASP A 148 5.21 9.51 -3.99
N LEU A 149 5.01 8.39 -4.69
CA LEU A 149 5.61 7.09 -4.36
C LEU A 149 7.14 7.13 -4.44
N PHE A 150 7.68 7.87 -5.40
CA PHE A 150 9.11 8.01 -5.65
C PHE A 150 9.65 9.31 -5.06
N GLU A 151 10.97 9.40 -4.87
CA GLU A 151 11.65 10.62 -4.49
C GLU A 151 11.53 11.69 -5.58
N ASN A 152 11.55 12.96 -5.17
CA ASN A 152 11.40 14.08 -6.10
C ASN A 152 12.47 14.05 -7.19
N GLY A 153 12.01 14.09 -8.45
CA GLY A 153 12.90 14.07 -9.62
C GLY A 153 13.54 12.73 -9.92
N LYS A 154 13.27 11.68 -9.12
CA LYS A 154 13.89 10.36 -9.29
C LYS A 154 12.91 9.26 -9.71
N GLY A 155 11.72 9.63 -10.14
CA GLY A 155 10.73 8.68 -10.63
C GLY A 155 9.44 9.35 -11.09
N PRO A 156 8.50 8.59 -11.66
CA PRO A 156 7.21 9.11 -12.09
C PRO A 156 6.36 9.55 -10.89
N LYS A 157 5.53 10.58 -11.08
CA LYS A 157 4.56 11.02 -10.08
C LYS A 157 3.43 10.00 -9.98
N VAL A 158 3.35 9.31 -8.86
CA VAL A 158 2.34 8.28 -8.61
C VAL A 158 1.72 8.50 -7.24
N HIS A 159 0.41 8.72 -7.20
CA HIS A 159 -0.41 8.84 -6.00
C HIS A 159 -1.29 7.59 -5.85
N PRO A 160 -0.87 6.60 -5.04
CA PRO A 160 -1.65 5.37 -4.89
C PRO A 160 -3.02 5.60 -4.25
N VAL A 161 -4.04 4.94 -4.81
CA VAL A 161 -5.37 4.82 -4.23
C VAL A 161 -5.65 3.35 -4.00
N SER A 162 -6.26 3.00 -2.88
CA SER A 162 -6.64 1.62 -2.57
C SER A 162 -8.02 1.58 -1.93
N ILE A 163 -8.82 0.60 -2.33
CA ILE A 163 -10.10 0.26 -1.71
C ILE A 163 -10.06 -1.22 -1.41
N GLY A 164 -10.57 -1.65 -0.28
CA GLY A 164 -10.57 -3.05 0.09
C GLY A 164 -11.43 -3.39 1.28
N LEU A 165 -11.38 -4.67 1.63
CA LEU A 165 -12.04 -5.23 2.80
C LEU A 165 -11.06 -5.27 3.98
N GLN A 166 -11.59 -5.15 5.17
CA GLN A 166 -10.88 -5.18 6.43
C GLN A 166 -11.59 -6.15 7.37
N LEU A 167 -10.80 -6.92 8.09
CA LEU A 167 -11.29 -7.81 9.14
C LEU A 167 -10.70 -7.34 10.47
N HIS A 168 -11.56 -7.21 11.47
CA HIS A 168 -11.19 -6.96 12.86
C HIS A 168 -11.29 -8.28 13.63
N LEU A 169 -10.19 -8.67 14.30
CA LEU A 169 -10.09 -9.90 15.09
C LEU A 169 -9.96 -9.57 16.57
#